data_d813f9fb83a9f27316a45a41ef307866
#
_entry.id   d813f9fb83a9f27316a45a41ef307866
#
_cell.length_a   1.000
_cell.length_b   1.000
_cell.length_c   1.000
_cell.angle_alpha   90.00
_cell.angle_beta   90.00
_cell.angle_gamma   90.00
#
_symmetry.space_group_name_H-M   'P 1'
#
loop_
_entity.id
_entity.type
_entity.pdbx_description
1 polymer ?
#
loop_
_entity_poly.entity_id
_entity_poly.type
_entity_poly.pdbx_seq_one_letter_code
_entity_poly.pdbx_strand_id
1 'polypeptide(L)'
;EKEKVDYFNTQRKNKCIYADATTYDYASLGYPDQIDYLSLDCDPADVTLSCLKQLPLDKHRFSVITYETDVYQDGADHQYEKRKILQSHGYQLVVRNVMNEGNPFEDWWVDPTVVPEERWKPFKFGSLGTEGREVILL
;
A
#
# COMPACT_ATOMS: atom_id res chain seq x y z
N GLU A 1 11.63 -6.87 17.66
CA GLU A 1 11.87 -5.94 18.78
C GLU A 1 10.57 -5.60 19.52
N LYS A 2 10.12 -6.51 20.35
CA LYS A 2 8.86 -6.41 21.10
C LYS A 2 8.77 -5.14 21.96
N GLU A 3 9.87 -4.74 22.56
CA GLU A 3 9.93 -3.53 23.40
C GLU A 3 9.56 -2.25 22.65
N LYS A 4 9.93 -2.15 21.35
CA LYS A 4 9.51 -1.01 20.52
C LYS A 4 8.01 -1.04 20.24
N VAL A 5 7.44 -2.21 20.00
CA VAL A 5 5.99 -2.36 19.81
C VAL A 5 5.24 -1.94 21.07
N ASP A 6 5.70 -2.41 22.23
CA ASP A 6 5.10 -2.06 23.52
C ASP A 6 5.19 -0.54 23.78
N TYR A 7 6.34 0.07 23.47
CA TYR A 7 6.52 1.53 23.54
C TYR A 7 5.53 2.26 22.62
N PHE A 8 5.43 1.88 21.34
CA PHE A 8 4.51 2.53 20.40
C PHE A 8 3.05 2.40 20.81
N ASN A 9 2.66 1.28 21.41
CA ASN A 9 1.31 1.08 21.94
C ASN A 9 0.97 2.04 23.10
N THR A 10 1.97 2.58 23.80
CA THR A 10 1.76 3.62 24.81
C THR A 10 1.66 5.03 24.23
N GLN A 11 2.21 5.26 23.02
CA GLN A 11 2.30 6.59 22.39
C GLN A 11 1.24 6.84 21.32
N ARG A 12 0.64 5.77 20.76
CA ARG A 12 -0.30 5.85 19.65
C ARG A 12 -1.70 5.39 20.07
N LYS A 13 -2.73 5.96 19.43
CA LYS A 13 -4.11 5.49 19.59
C LYS A 13 -4.33 4.12 18.96
N ASN A 14 -3.54 3.77 17.94
CA ASN A 14 -3.66 2.51 17.20
C ASN A 14 -2.81 1.43 17.86
N LYS A 15 -3.29 0.21 17.79
CA LYS A 15 -2.58 -0.96 18.30
C LYS A 15 -1.52 -1.43 17.31
N CYS A 16 -0.28 -1.56 17.77
CA CYS A 16 0.79 -2.25 17.06
C CYS A 16 0.81 -3.71 17.47
N ILE A 17 0.97 -4.61 16.50
CA ILE A 17 1.08 -6.05 16.73
C ILE A 17 2.53 -6.45 16.47
N TYR A 18 3.14 -7.18 17.41
CA TYR A 18 4.45 -7.76 17.21
C TYR A 18 4.32 -9.10 16.49
N ALA A 19 4.60 -9.11 15.20
CA ALA A 19 4.50 -10.28 14.35
C ALA A 19 5.43 -10.15 13.13
N ASP A 20 5.70 -11.27 12.47
CA ASP A 20 6.30 -11.28 11.14
C ASP A 20 5.20 -11.02 10.10
N ALA A 21 5.25 -9.86 9.45
CA ALA A 21 4.24 -9.45 8.49
C ALA A 21 4.17 -10.36 7.24
N THR A 22 5.24 -11.06 6.91
CA THR A 22 5.30 -11.96 5.75
C THR A 22 4.61 -13.30 5.97
N THR A 23 4.31 -13.65 7.22
CA THR A 23 3.72 -14.94 7.61
C THR A 23 2.47 -14.77 8.49
N TYR A 24 2.10 -13.53 8.80
CA TYR A 24 0.99 -13.25 9.69
C TYR A 24 -0.35 -13.67 9.07
N ASP A 25 -1.23 -14.28 9.87
CA ASP A 25 -2.59 -14.61 9.46
C ASP A 25 -3.50 -13.37 9.57
N TYR A 26 -3.49 -12.54 8.53
CA TYR A 26 -4.32 -11.33 8.46
C TYR A 26 -5.82 -11.64 8.48
N ALA A 27 -6.23 -12.82 8.00
CA ALA A 27 -7.64 -13.21 7.99
C ALA A 27 -8.18 -13.45 9.40
N SER A 28 -7.31 -13.74 10.37
CA SER A 28 -7.68 -13.93 11.78
C SER A 28 -8.01 -12.64 12.53
N LEU A 29 -7.70 -11.46 11.98
CA LEU A 29 -7.89 -10.18 12.66
C LEU A 29 -9.36 -9.78 12.86
N GLY A 30 -10.30 -10.45 12.19
CA GLY A 30 -11.73 -10.15 12.32
C GLY A 30 -12.12 -8.78 11.76
N TYR A 31 -11.35 -8.23 10.85
CA TYR A 31 -11.68 -6.98 10.17
C TYR A 31 -12.90 -7.13 9.26
N PRO A 32 -13.60 -6.04 8.95
CA PRO A 32 -14.70 -6.05 7.98
C PRO A 32 -14.20 -6.44 6.59
N ASP A 33 -15.12 -6.90 5.73
CA ASP A 33 -14.79 -7.24 4.36
C ASP A 33 -14.28 -6.02 3.56
N GLN A 34 -14.80 -4.82 3.87
CA GLN A 34 -14.33 -3.55 3.31
C GLN A 34 -13.58 -2.74 4.35
N ILE A 35 -12.35 -2.37 4.04
CA ILE A 35 -11.44 -1.58 4.86
C ILE A 35 -11.14 -0.28 4.11
N ASP A 36 -11.10 0.85 4.81
CA ASP A 36 -10.93 2.15 4.16
C ASP A 36 -9.55 2.34 3.55
N TYR A 37 -8.49 1.92 4.26
CA TYR A 37 -7.14 2.24 3.83
C TYR A 37 -6.13 1.15 4.23
N LEU A 38 -5.23 0.86 3.30
CA LEU A 38 -4.03 0.07 3.51
C LEU A 38 -2.79 0.89 3.14
N SER A 39 -1.86 1.03 4.07
CA SER A 39 -0.48 1.46 3.78
C SER A 39 0.41 0.24 3.85
N LEU A 40 1.09 -0.07 2.76
CA LEU A 40 2.02 -1.19 2.67
C LEU A 40 3.42 -0.67 2.37
N ASP A 41 4.23 -0.63 3.42
CA ASP A 41 5.56 -0.02 3.46
C ASP A 41 6.41 -0.85 4.42
N CYS A 42 7.23 -1.74 3.88
CA CYS A 42 8.10 -2.64 4.63
C CYS A 42 9.47 -2.69 3.95
N ASP A 43 10.52 -2.59 4.73
CA ASP A 43 11.90 -2.72 4.26
C ASP A 43 12.45 -4.15 4.46
N PRO A 44 13.19 -4.66 3.47
CA PRO A 44 13.38 -4.15 2.09
C PRO A 44 12.16 -4.45 1.19
N ALA A 45 12.17 -3.97 -0.07
CA ALA A 45 11.02 -4.02 -0.99
C ALA A 45 10.51 -5.43 -1.33
N ASP A 46 11.33 -6.46 -1.26
CA ASP A 46 10.91 -7.87 -1.40
C ASP A 46 10.04 -8.32 -0.22
N VAL A 47 10.28 -7.76 0.97
CA VAL A 47 9.43 -7.98 2.15
C VAL A 47 8.05 -7.35 1.91
N THR A 48 7.98 -6.14 1.33
CA THR A 48 6.69 -5.51 0.97
C THR A 48 5.90 -6.38 -0.02
N LEU A 49 6.56 -6.97 -1.02
CA LEU A 49 5.93 -7.91 -1.94
C LEU A 49 5.44 -9.19 -1.23
N SER A 50 6.24 -9.72 -0.31
CA SER A 50 5.88 -10.90 0.48
C SER A 50 4.66 -10.63 1.37
N CYS A 51 4.58 -9.44 1.99
CA CYS A 51 3.43 -8.99 2.75
C CYS A 51 2.18 -8.87 1.87
N LEU A 52 2.31 -8.28 0.66
CA LEU A 52 1.19 -8.19 -0.29
C LEU A 52 0.63 -9.57 -0.65
N LYS A 53 1.51 -10.55 -0.91
CA LYS A 53 1.11 -11.93 -1.22
C LYS A 53 0.41 -12.64 -0.06
N GLN A 54 0.68 -12.21 1.17
CA GLN A 54 0.07 -12.78 2.38
C GLN A 54 -1.31 -12.17 2.68
N LEU A 55 -1.63 -11.00 2.12
CA LEU A 55 -2.93 -10.37 2.34
C LEU A 55 -4.07 -11.18 1.72
N PRO A 56 -5.16 -11.42 2.46
CA PRO A 56 -6.34 -12.14 1.95
C PRO A 56 -7.22 -11.22 1.07
N LEU A 57 -6.70 -10.79 -0.09
CA LEU A 57 -7.36 -9.82 -0.99
C LEU A 57 -8.68 -10.33 -1.59
N ASP A 58 -8.93 -11.64 -1.55
CA ASP A 58 -10.21 -12.22 -1.95
C ASP A 58 -11.29 -12.07 -0.87
N LYS A 59 -10.87 -11.92 0.40
CA LYS A 59 -11.76 -11.78 1.55
C LYS A 59 -11.93 -10.34 1.99
N HIS A 60 -10.84 -9.59 2.03
CA HIS A 60 -10.83 -8.20 2.46
C HIS A 60 -10.50 -7.28 1.30
N ARG A 61 -11.33 -6.24 1.13
CA ARG A 61 -11.11 -5.19 0.14
C ARG A 61 -10.64 -3.92 0.84
N PHE A 62 -9.78 -3.16 0.16
CA PHE A 62 -9.28 -1.88 0.65
C PHE A 62 -9.74 -0.77 -0.29
N SER A 63 -10.41 0.25 0.23
CA SER A 63 -10.89 1.37 -0.61
C SER A 63 -9.73 2.10 -1.27
N VAL A 64 -8.66 2.35 -0.51
CA VAL A 64 -7.43 3.00 -0.98
C VAL A 64 -6.23 2.19 -0.51
N ILE A 65 -5.24 2.03 -1.39
CA ILE A 65 -3.95 1.41 -1.06
C ILE A 65 -2.84 2.36 -1.46
N THR A 66 -1.93 2.67 -0.55
CA THR A 66 -0.60 3.19 -0.87
C THR A 66 0.40 2.06 -0.74
N TYR A 67 1.19 1.87 -1.78
CA TYR A 67 2.11 0.76 -1.87
C TYR A 67 3.52 1.26 -2.17
N GLU A 68 4.43 1.11 -1.21
CA GLU A 68 5.84 1.45 -1.42
C GLU A 68 6.47 0.52 -2.46
N THR A 69 7.07 1.12 -3.47
CA THR A 69 7.63 0.38 -4.61
C THR A 69 9.13 0.20 -4.54
N ASP A 70 9.83 1.12 -3.88
CA ASP A 70 11.29 1.14 -3.73
C ASP A 70 12.08 0.81 -5.02
N VAL A 71 11.57 1.26 -6.15
CA VAL A 71 12.15 0.97 -7.48
C VAL A 71 13.62 1.36 -7.55
N TYR A 72 14.01 2.37 -6.80
CA TYR A 72 15.39 2.83 -6.73
C TYR A 72 16.35 1.88 -5.98
N GLN A 73 15.80 0.93 -5.18
CA GLN A 73 16.58 -0.07 -4.45
C GLN A 73 16.65 -1.40 -5.18
N ASP A 74 15.52 -1.93 -5.67
CA ASP A 74 15.38 -3.32 -6.13
C ASP A 74 15.18 -3.48 -7.63
N GLY A 75 15.05 -2.38 -8.37
CA GLY A 75 14.77 -2.41 -9.79
C GLY A 75 13.31 -2.69 -10.16
N ALA A 76 13.07 -2.82 -11.46
CA ALA A 76 11.71 -2.85 -12.01
C ALA A 76 10.95 -4.17 -11.82
N ASP A 77 11.63 -5.28 -11.53
CA ASP A 77 11.03 -6.62 -11.54
C ASP A 77 9.96 -6.78 -10.45
N HIS A 78 10.26 -6.36 -9.21
CA HIS A 78 9.30 -6.41 -8.12
C HIS A 78 8.09 -5.49 -8.34
N GLN A 79 8.29 -4.32 -8.94
CA GLN A 79 7.20 -3.40 -9.24
C GLN A 79 6.20 -4.00 -10.22
N TYR A 80 6.66 -4.70 -11.26
CA TYR A 80 5.78 -5.37 -12.22
C TYR A 80 4.89 -6.41 -11.55
N GLU A 81 5.48 -7.28 -10.72
CA GLU A 81 4.74 -8.33 -10.02
C GLU A 81 3.71 -7.75 -9.04
N LYS A 82 4.09 -6.73 -8.26
CA LYS A 82 3.23 -5.99 -7.33
C LYS A 82 1.99 -5.45 -8.05
N ARG A 83 2.21 -4.74 -9.15
CA ARG A 83 1.13 -4.17 -9.98
C ARG A 83 0.22 -5.26 -10.56
N LYS A 84 0.78 -6.35 -11.03
CA LYS A 84 0.02 -7.47 -11.56
C LYS A 84 -0.91 -8.09 -10.51
N ILE A 85 -0.44 -8.27 -9.27
CA ILE A 85 -1.26 -8.78 -8.18
C ILE A 85 -2.46 -7.87 -7.94
N LEU A 86 -2.24 -6.57 -7.71
CA LEU A 86 -3.34 -5.65 -7.43
C LEU A 86 -4.32 -5.53 -8.60
N GLN A 87 -3.81 -5.46 -9.83
CA GLN A 87 -4.66 -5.43 -11.03
C GLN A 87 -5.51 -6.70 -11.18
N SER A 88 -4.95 -7.88 -10.89
CA SER A 88 -5.70 -9.15 -10.98
C SER A 88 -6.84 -9.25 -9.96
N HIS A 89 -6.76 -8.51 -8.84
CA HIS A 89 -7.82 -8.36 -7.84
C HIS A 89 -8.75 -7.17 -8.13
N GLY A 90 -8.65 -6.55 -9.32
CA GLY A 90 -9.56 -5.50 -9.77
C GLY A 90 -9.26 -4.10 -9.23
N TYR A 91 -8.11 -3.87 -8.59
CA TYR A 91 -7.69 -2.53 -8.17
C TYR A 91 -7.27 -1.68 -9.37
N GLN A 92 -7.57 -0.38 -9.30
CA GLN A 92 -7.18 0.61 -10.28
C GLN A 92 -5.95 1.38 -9.80
N LEU A 93 -4.88 1.34 -10.59
CA LEU A 93 -3.72 2.22 -10.36
C LEU A 93 -4.11 3.66 -10.71
N VAL A 94 -3.98 4.56 -9.75
CA VAL A 94 -4.33 5.99 -9.87
C VAL A 94 -3.08 6.81 -10.13
N VAL A 95 -2.11 6.71 -9.24
CA VAL A 95 -0.83 7.42 -9.38
C VAL A 95 0.30 6.40 -9.31
N ARG A 96 1.17 6.42 -10.30
CA ARG A 96 2.35 5.56 -10.34
C ARG A 96 3.60 6.35 -10.02
N ASN A 97 4.51 5.70 -9.31
CA ASN A 97 5.83 6.27 -9.03
C ASN A 97 5.72 7.67 -8.41
N VAL A 98 4.88 7.82 -7.38
CA VAL A 98 4.88 9.01 -6.55
C VAL A 98 6.30 9.24 -6.04
N MET A 99 6.79 10.45 -6.19
CA MET A 99 8.17 10.79 -5.86
C MET A 99 8.30 11.22 -4.40
N ASN A 100 9.41 10.83 -3.79
CA ASN A 100 9.84 11.33 -2.51
C ASN A 100 11.33 11.66 -2.59
N GLU A 101 11.70 12.92 -2.36
CA GLU A 101 13.09 13.42 -2.45
C GLU A 101 13.78 13.03 -3.77
N GLY A 102 13.05 13.09 -4.88
CA GLY A 102 13.57 12.78 -6.22
C GLY A 102 13.61 11.29 -6.56
N ASN A 103 13.16 10.39 -5.68
CA ASN A 103 13.11 8.95 -5.93
C ASN A 103 11.68 8.45 -6.16
N PRO A 104 11.44 7.51 -7.10
CA PRO A 104 10.17 6.82 -7.22
C PRO A 104 9.92 6.00 -5.95
N PHE A 105 8.91 6.40 -5.17
CA PHE A 105 8.70 5.89 -3.82
C PHE A 105 7.52 4.93 -3.75
N GLU A 106 6.32 5.35 -4.17
CA GLU A 106 5.13 4.53 -4.00
C GLU A 106 4.14 4.62 -5.17
N ASP A 107 3.22 3.66 -5.24
CA ASP A 107 2.05 3.65 -6.11
C ASP A 107 0.77 3.83 -5.29
N TRP A 108 -0.21 4.59 -5.82
CA TRP A 108 -1.51 4.78 -5.20
C TRP A 108 -2.60 4.07 -5.99
N TRP A 109 -3.41 3.31 -5.27
CA TRP A 109 -4.44 2.44 -5.82
C TRP A 109 -5.78 2.68 -5.18
N VAL A 110 -6.85 2.41 -5.91
CA VAL A 110 -8.23 2.42 -5.38
C VAL A 110 -8.98 1.17 -5.79
N ASP A 111 -9.98 0.83 -4.98
CA ASP A 111 -11.02 -0.10 -5.38
C ASP A 111 -12.11 0.67 -6.14
N PRO A 112 -12.21 0.54 -7.47
CA PRO A 112 -13.18 1.28 -8.27
C PRO A 112 -14.64 0.84 -8.04
N THR A 113 -14.85 -0.25 -7.30
CA THR A 113 -16.20 -0.71 -6.95
C THR A 113 -16.83 0.06 -5.79
N VAL A 114 -15.99 0.72 -4.97
CA VAL A 114 -16.44 1.46 -3.79
C VAL A 114 -16.01 2.92 -3.79
N VAL A 115 -14.93 3.26 -4.50
CA VAL A 115 -14.46 4.65 -4.64
C VAL A 115 -14.94 5.21 -5.98
N PRO A 116 -15.88 6.17 -6.00
CA PRO A 116 -16.42 6.73 -7.23
C PRO A 116 -15.34 7.33 -8.13
N GLU A 117 -15.48 7.16 -9.44
CA GLU A 117 -14.47 7.58 -10.42
C GLU A 117 -14.12 9.07 -10.35
N GLU A 118 -15.10 9.91 -10.08
CA GLU A 118 -14.91 11.37 -9.92
C GLU A 118 -13.97 11.74 -8.77
N ARG A 119 -13.77 10.84 -7.79
CA ARG A 119 -12.88 11.08 -6.65
C ARG A 119 -11.42 10.86 -6.98
N TRP A 120 -11.09 9.94 -7.88
CA TRP A 120 -9.71 9.57 -8.19
C TRP A 120 -9.28 9.90 -9.63
N LYS A 121 -10.22 10.07 -10.56
CA LYS A 121 -9.91 10.42 -11.95
C LYS A 121 -9.03 11.66 -12.13
N PRO A 122 -9.17 12.73 -11.34
CA PRO A 122 -8.27 13.88 -11.44
C PRO A 122 -6.79 13.55 -11.18
N PHE A 123 -6.51 12.48 -10.43
CA PHE A 123 -5.15 12.07 -10.08
C PHE A 123 -4.57 10.99 -11.00
N LYS A 124 -5.38 10.37 -11.84
CA LYS A 124 -5.01 9.20 -12.67
C LYS A 124 -3.79 9.40 -13.58
N PHE A 125 -3.37 10.61 -13.80
CA PHE A 125 -2.26 10.96 -14.67
C PHE A 125 -1.04 11.48 -13.90
N GLY A 126 -0.96 11.23 -12.59
CA GLY A 126 0.25 11.51 -11.82
C GLY A 126 1.45 10.95 -12.57
N SER A 127 2.32 11.84 -13.01
CA SER A 127 3.48 11.50 -13.84
C SER A 127 4.66 11.12 -12.96
N LEU A 128 5.59 10.34 -13.52
CA LEU A 128 6.97 10.27 -13.02
C LEU A 128 7.47 11.68 -12.69
N GLY A 129 7.94 11.88 -11.45
CA GLY A 129 8.48 13.15 -11.00
C GLY A 129 7.50 14.03 -10.23
N THR A 130 6.25 13.59 -10.01
CA THR A 130 5.31 14.32 -9.14
C THR A 130 5.59 13.97 -7.69
N GLU A 131 5.95 14.96 -6.89
CA GLU A 131 6.08 14.79 -5.45
C GLU A 131 4.72 14.50 -4.82
N GLY A 132 4.69 13.61 -3.80
CA GLY A 132 3.44 13.18 -3.17
C GLY A 132 2.58 14.34 -2.66
N ARG A 133 3.20 15.37 -2.10
CA ARG A 133 2.53 16.60 -1.66
C ARG A 133 1.83 17.38 -2.78
N GLU A 134 2.36 17.31 -4.02
CA GLU A 134 1.78 18.00 -5.17
C GLU A 134 0.55 17.24 -5.69
N VAL A 135 0.56 15.94 -5.61
CA VAL A 135 -0.59 15.09 -5.98
C VAL A 135 -1.79 15.34 -5.05
N ILE A 136 -1.55 15.59 -3.78
CA ILE A 136 -2.62 15.84 -2.79
C ILE A 136 -3.26 17.21 -3.00
N LEU A 137 -2.56 18.17 -3.56
CA LEU A 137 -3.03 19.56 -3.76
C LEU A 137 -3.80 19.77 -5.08
N LEU A 138 -3.83 18.77 -5.95
CA LEU A 138 -4.61 18.80 -7.21
C LEU A 138 -6.06 18.38 -6.99
#